data_b66a3f2afe0396dd5c27b07ec1371df6
#
_entry.id   b66a3f2afe0396dd5c27b07ec1371df6
#
_cell.length_a   1.000
_cell.length_b   1.000
_cell.length_c   1.000
_cell.angle_alpha   90.00
_cell.angle_beta   90.00
_cell.angle_gamma   90.00
#
_symmetry.space_group_name_H-M   'P 1'
#
loop_
_entity.id
_entity.type
_entity.pdbx_description
1 polymer ?
#
loop_
_entity_poly.entity_id
_entity_poly.type
_entity_poly.pdbx_seq_one_letter_code
_entity_poly.pdbx_strand_id
1 'polypeptide(L)'
;MSVQRTPMTRPGYERLREEVERLKKDRPNIVRAIAEARAHGDLSENAEYHAARERQGFVEARISDLESKVSTAEVIDPPTSGDRVTFGSTVRLEDEDGKEAIYQIVGSDEADPKRGLISIMSPLARTIIGKKVGDTVTATLPAGKKTFDILAANFKLEPPQ
;
A
#
# COMPACT_ATOMS: atom_id res chain seq x y z
N MET A 1 -22.17 -12.77 -10.51
CA MET A 1 -20.89 -12.97 -9.78
C MET A 1 -20.64 -11.80 -8.86
N SER A 2 -20.40 -12.07 -7.60
CA SER A 2 -20.04 -11.01 -6.66
C SER A 2 -18.57 -10.63 -6.85
N VAL A 3 -18.31 -9.34 -7.00
CA VAL A 3 -16.95 -8.82 -7.06
C VAL A 3 -16.40 -8.85 -5.64
N GLN A 4 -15.25 -9.49 -5.47
CA GLN A 4 -14.58 -9.53 -4.17
C GLN A 4 -14.01 -8.16 -3.86
N ARG A 5 -14.43 -7.60 -2.72
CA ARG A 5 -13.92 -6.31 -2.28
C ARG A 5 -12.65 -6.47 -1.44
N THR A 6 -11.74 -5.54 -1.62
CA THR A 6 -10.46 -5.53 -0.91
C THR A 6 -10.43 -4.36 0.06
N PRO A 7 -10.18 -4.61 1.37
CA PRO A 7 -10.13 -3.51 2.33
C PRO A 7 -8.94 -2.60 2.07
N MET A 8 -9.16 -1.32 2.25
CA MET A 8 -8.15 -0.29 2.01
C MET A 8 -8.44 0.90 2.91
N THR A 9 -7.42 1.50 3.49
CA THR A 9 -7.63 2.73 4.27
C THR A 9 -7.93 3.89 3.32
N ARG A 10 -8.64 4.91 3.81
CA ARG A 10 -8.96 6.09 2.99
C ARG A 10 -7.69 6.77 2.44
N PRO A 11 -6.65 7.03 3.24
CA PRO A 11 -5.42 7.62 2.68
C PRO A 11 -4.80 6.78 1.57
N GLY A 12 -4.78 5.45 1.70
CA GLY A 12 -4.26 4.56 0.67
C GLY A 12 -5.09 4.61 -0.60
N TYR A 13 -6.41 4.62 -0.45
CA TYR A 13 -7.34 4.74 -1.57
C TYR A 13 -7.12 6.05 -2.34
N GLU A 14 -7.00 7.17 -1.60
CA GLU A 14 -6.75 8.46 -2.22
C GLU A 14 -5.41 8.50 -2.97
N ARG A 15 -4.37 7.88 -2.41
CA ARG A 15 -3.07 7.79 -3.09
C ARG A 15 -3.15 7.03 -4.41
N LEU A 16 -3.91 5.93 -4.46
CA LEU A 16 -4.09 5.18 -5.71
C LEU A 16 -4.83 6.02 -6.75
N ARG A 17 -5.86 6.73 -6.35
CA ARG A 17 -6.61 7.61 -7.24
C ARG A 17 -5.73 8.72 -7.80
N GLU A 18 -4.91 9.33 -6.95
CA GLU A 18 -3.98 10.38 -7.37
C GLU A 18 -2.95 9.85 -8.37
N GLU A 19 -2.45 8.64 -8.14
CA GLU A 19 -1.49 8.02 -9.07
C GLU A 19 -2.13 7.79 -10.44
N VAL A 20 -3.38 7.31 -10.48
CA VAL A 20 -4.11 7.14 -11.74
C VAL A 20 -4.22 8.48 -12.47
N GLU A 21 -4.58 9.54 -11.75
CA GLU A 21 -4.69 10.88 -12.34
C GLU A 21 -3.37 11.35 -12.93
N ARG A 22 -2.26 11.17 -12.20
CA ARG A 22 -0.92 11.56 -12.69
C ARG A 22 -0.54 10.80 -13.95
N LEU A 23 -0.78 9.48 -13.95
CA LEU A 23 -0.43 8.65 -15.10
C LEU A 23 -1.27 9.00 -16.32
N LYS A 24 -2.56 9.29 -16.15
CA LYS A 24 -3.43 9.71 -17.25
C LYS A 24 -2.99 11.06 -17.82
N LYS A 25 -2.52 11.97 -16.97
CA LYS A 25 -2.00 13.26 -17.44
C LYS A 25 -0.70 13.10 -18.24
N ASP A 26 0.05 12.04 -18.00
CA ASP A 26 1.28 11.77 -18.73
C ASP A 26 1.05 11.19 -20.14
N ARG A 27 -0.15 10.65 -20.40
CA ARG A 27 -0.46 10.05 -21.70
C ARG A 27 -0.18 10.96 -22.90
N PRO A 28 -0.63 12.24 -22.91
CA PRO A 28 -0.34 13.09 -24.05
C PRO A 28 1.15 13.29 -24.29
N ASN A 29 1.95 13.34 -23.22
CA ASN A 29 3.40 13.49 -23.32
C ASN A 29 4.03 12.26 -23.96
N ILE A 30 3.53 11.07 -23.62
CA ILE A 30 4.02 9.81 -24.18
C ILE A 30 3.67 9.71 -25.66
N VAL A 31 2.43 10.05 -26.02
CA VAL A 31 1.98 10.06 -27.43
C VAL A 31 2.85 11.01 -28.24
N ARG A 32 3.15 12.18 -27.70
CA ARG A 32 4.02 13.17 -28.35
C ARG A 32 5.44 12.62 -28.52
N ALA A 33 5.98 11.97 -27.49
CA ALA A 33 7.33 11.37 -27.56
C ALA A 33 7.42 10.29 -28.64
N ILE A 34 6.36 9.49 -28.80
CA ILE A 34 6.29 8.48 -29.85
C ILE A 34 6.28 9.14 -31.24
N ALA A 35 5.45 10.18 -31.40
CA ALA A 35 5.35 10.89 -32.68
C ALA A 35 6.70 11.55 -33.05
N GLU A 36 7.37 12.18 -32.09
CA GLU A 36 8.68 12.78 -32.31
C GLU A 36 9.72 11.73 -32.68
N ALA A 37 9.73 10.60 -32.00
CA ALA A 37 10.67 9.53 -32.28
C ALA A 37 10.46 8.95 -33.69
N ARG A 38 9.20 8.80 -34.15
CA ARG A 38 8.89 8.34 -35.52
C ARG A 38 9.48 9.26 -36.58
N ALA A 39 9.51 10.56 -36.28
CA ALA A 39 10.02 11.56 -37.22
C ALA A 39 11.54 11.44 -37.44
N HIS A 40 12.27 10.72 -36.59
CA HIS A 40 13.73 10.58 -36.67
C HIS A 40 14.22 9.44 -37.57
N GLY A 41 13.33 8.68 -38.24
CA GLY A 41 13.74 7.73 -39.26
C GLY A 41 13.32 6.28 -39.02
N ASP A 42 14.23 5.32 -39.32
CA ASP A 42 13.92 3.90 -39.32
C ASP A 42 13.49 3.40 -37.94
N LEU A 43 12.22 2.91 -37.84
CA LEU A 43 11.63 2.47 -36.57
C LEU A 43 12.32 1.21 -36.03
N SER A 44 12.85 0.34 -36.88
CA SER A 44 13.46 -0.92 -36.44
C SER A 44 14.74 -0.72 -35.63
N GLU A 45 15.47 0.40 -35.87
CA GLU A 45 16.73 0.71 -35.20
C GLU A 45 16.62 1.98 -34.33
N ASN A 46 15.42 2.51 -34.19
CA ASN A 46 15.19 3.76 -33.44
C ASN A 46 14.99 3.47 -31.95
N ALA A 47 16.07 3.61 -31.19
CA ALA A 47 16.05 3.35 -29.74
C ALA A 47 15.07 4.26 -28.99
N GLU A 48 14.95 5.53 -29.42
CA GLU A 48 14.00 6.48 -28.81
C GLU A 48 12.56 6.03 -29.01
N TYR A 49 12.25 5.55 -30.22
CA TYR A 49 10.91 5.03 -30.51
C TYR A 49 10.58 3.81 -29.65
N HIS A 50 11.52 2.86 -29.56
CA HIS A 50 11.30 1.66 -28.76
C HIS A 50 11.16 1.97 -27.27
N ALA A 51 11.95 2.91 -26.74
CA ALA A 51 11.86 3.34 -25.36
C ALA A 51 10.52 4.01 -25.07
N ALA A 52 10.04 4.86 -25.97
CA ALA A 52 8.74 5.54 -25.81
C ALA A 52 7.59 4.54 -25.85
N ARG A 53 7.64 3.55 -26.75
CA ARG A 53 6.62 2.50 -26.83
C ARG A 53 6.61 1.62 -25.59
N GLU A 54 7.78 1.28 -25.06
CA GLU A 54 7.90 0.50 -23.83
C GLU A 54 7.31 1.28 -22.65
N ARG A 55 7.63 2.56 -22.53
CA ARG A 55 7.06 3.43 -21.49
C ARG A 55 5.53 3.48 -21.60
N GLN A 56 4.98 3.59 -22.82
CA GLN A 56 3.55 3.56 -23.03
C GLN A 56 2.93 2.28 -22.49
N GLY A 57 3.55 1.14 -22.79
CA GLY A 57 3.07 -0.15 -22.31
C GLY A 57 3.03 -0.22 -20.78
N PHE A 58 4.08 0.23 -20.11
CA PHE A 58 4.15 0.25 -18.64
C PHE A 58 3.07 1.15 -18.05
N VAL A 59 2.90 2.36 -18.59
CA VAL A 59 1.92 3.32 -18.08
C VAL A 59 0.50 2.79 -18.23
N GLU A 60 0.16 2.25 -19.42
CA GLU A 60 -1.18 1.71 -19.65
C GLU A 60 -1.48 0.50 -18.76
N ALA A 61 -0.50 -0.39 -18.58
CA ALA A 61 -0.67 -1.54 -17.69
C ALA A 61 -0.85 -1.09 -16.24
N ARG A 62 -0.10 -0.09 -15.81
CA ARG A 62 -0.21 0.44 -14.44
C ARG A 62 -1.56 1.12 -14.20
N ILE A 63 -2.04 1.91 -15.16
CA ILE A 63 -3.36 2.54 -15.08
C ILE A 63 -4.44 1.47 -14.93
N SER A 64 -4.40 0.45 -15.77
CA SER A 64 -5.39 -0.63 -15.74
C SER A 64 -5.39 -1.35 -14.38
N ASP A 65 -4.21 -1.68 -13.87
CA ASP A 65 -4.06 -2.33 -12.57
C ASP A 65 -4.62 -1.46 -11.44
N LEU A 66 -4.26 -0.19 -11.40
CA LEU A 66 -4.71 0.74 -10.37
C LEU A 66 -6.22 1.00 -10.45
N GLU A 67 -6.76 1.15 -11.65
CA GLU A 67 -8.21 1.35 -11.81
C GLU A 67 -8.99 0.15 -11.31
N SER A 68 -8.48 -1.05 -11.55
CA SER A 68 -9.09 -2.28 -11.03
C SER A 68 -9.09 -2.27 -9.50
N LYS A 69 -7.97 -1.90 -8.88
CA LYS A 69 -7.86 -1.83 -7.42
C LYS A 69 -8.79 -0.76 -6.82
N VAL A 70 -8.88 0.39 -7.45
CA VAL A 70 -9.78 1.46 -7.02
C VAL A 70 -11.24 1.00 -7.10
N SER A 71 -11.62 0.31 -8.19
CA SER A 71 -13.01 -0.12 -8.40
C SER A 71 -13.46 -1.20 -7.42
N THR A 72 -12.53 -2.01 -6.92
CA THR A 72 -12.84 -3.10 -5.98
C THR A 72 -12.53 -2.75 -4.53
N ALA A 73 -12.07 -1.53 -4.26
CA ALA A 73 -11.71 -1.13 -2.92
C ALA A 73 -12.92 -1.02 -2.00
N GLU A 74 -12.79 -1.55 -0.78
CA GLU A 74 -13.69 -1.27 0.33
C GLU A 74 -12.96 -0.31 1.23
N VAL A 75 -13.35 0.98 1.18
CA VAL A 75 -12.65 2.02 1.94
C VAL A 75 -13.07 1.96 3.41
N ILE A 76 -12.09 1.80 4.30
CA ILE A 76 -12.32 1.72 5.74
C ILE A 76 -11.55 2.84 6.41
N ASP A 77 -12.26 3.66 7.19
CA ASP A 77 -11.59 4.70 7.96
C ASP A 77 -10.90 4.09 9.18
N PRO A 78 -9.63 4.44 9.45
CA PRO A 78 -8.92 3.90 10.60
C PRO A 78 -9.63 4.25 11.91
N PRO A 79 -9.76 3.29 12.84
CA PRO A 79 -10.36 3.58 14.13
C PRO A 79 -9.48 4.53 14.95
N THR A 80 -10.11 5.43 15.70
CA THR A 80 -9.44 6.45 16.51
C THR A 80 -9.66 6.26 18.01
N SER A 81 -10.38 5.21 18.41
CA SER A 81 -10.66 4.90 19.80
C SER A 81 -10.90 3.41 19.98
N GLY A 82 -10.90 2.97 21.24
CA GLY A 82 -11.09 1.57 21.58
C GLY A 82 -9.77 0.83 21.77
N ASP A 83 -9.86 -0.34 22.38
CA ASP A 83 -8.67 -1.14 22.73
C ASP A 83 -8.44 -2.36 21.86
N ARG A 84 -9.39 -2.67 20.93
CA ARG A 84 -9.30 -3.86 20.06
C ARG A 84 -8.62 -3.51 18.75
N VAL A 85 -7.71 -4.39 18.35
CA VAL A 85 -6.98 -4.26 17.09
C VAL A 85 -7.85 -4.76 15.93
N THR A 86 -8.06 -3.91 14.94
CA THR A 86 -8.84 -4.22 13.74
C THR A 86 -8.10 -3.72 12.51
N PHE A 87 -8.70 -3.93 11.33
CA PHE A 87 -8.15 -3.34 10.11
C PHE A 87 -8.06 -1.80 10.27
N GLY A 88 -6.93 -1.24 9.87
CA GLY A 88 -6.70 0.21 9.97
C GLY A 88 -6.15 0.65 11.31
N SER A 89 -6.12 -0.21 12.33
CA SER A 89 -5.61 0.13 13.65
C SER A 89 -4.14 0.50 13.61
N THR A 90 -3.80 1.60 14.32
CA THR A 90 -2.42 1.93 14.64
C THR A 90 -2.15 1.34 16.01
N VAL A 91 -1.07 0.57 16.15
CA VAL A 91 -0.74 -0.14 17.38
C VAL A 91 0.70 0.14 17.79
N ARG A 92 0.94 0.16 19.11
CA ARG A 92 2.29 0.19 19.66
C ARG A 92 2.54 -1.18 20.29
N LEU A 93 3.62 -1.82 19.84
CA LEU A 93 4.02 -3.13 20.33
C LEU A 93 5.39 -3.03 20.99
N GLU A 94 5.60 -3.83 22.05
CA GLU A 94 6.90 -3.96 22.71
C GLU A 94 7.33 -5.40 22.61
N ASP A 95 8.58 -5.64 22.17
CA ASP A 95 9.09 -7.00 22.06
C ASP A 95 9.76 -7.46 23.37
N GLU A 96 10.29 -8.67 23.38
CA GLU A 96 10.91 -9.27 24.55
C GLU A 96 12.14 -8.52 25.05
N ASP A 97 12.78 -7.75 24.15
CA ASP A 97 13.98 -6.96 24.48
C ASP A 97 13.62 -5.54 24.91
N GLY A 98 12.34 -5.23 25.07
CA GLY A 98 11.87 -3.91 25.44
C GLY A 98 11.85 -2.91 24.31
N LYS A 99 12.07 -3.33 23.06
CA LYS A 99 11.99 -2.44 21.92
C LYS A 99 10.53 -2.21 21.53
N GLU A 100 10.18 -0.94 21.37
CA GLU A 100 8.86 -0.54 20.95
C GLU A 100 8.85 -0.21 19.46
N ALA A 101 7.75 -0.53 18.80
CA ALA A 101 7.53 -0.20 17.40
C ALA A 101 6.07 0.14 17.18
N ILE A 102 5.81 1.04 16.26
CA ILE A 102 4.46 1.46 15.90
C ILE A 102 4.15 0.94 14.51
N TYR A 103 3.00 0.26 14.37
CA TYR A 103 2.54 -0.28 13.11
C TYR A 103 1.10 0.12 12.85
N GLN A 104 0.75 0.24 11.59
CA GLN A 104 -0.65 0.37 11.18
C GLN A 104 -0.99 -0.80 10.26
N ILE A 105 -2.13 -1.43 10.49
CA ILE A 105 -2.62 -2.54 9.65
C ILE A 105 -3.38 -1.95 8.47
N VAL A 106 -2.88 -2.22 7.28
CA VAL A 106 -3.39 -1.64 6.03
C VAL A 106 -3.65 -2.73 5.00
N GLY A 107 -4.22 -2.36 3.85
CA GLY A 107 -4.38 -3.29 2.74
C GLY A 107 -3.05 -3.64 2.11
N SER A 108 -2.99 -4.78 1.41
CA SER A 108 -1.75 -5.27 0.81
C SER A 108 -1.13 -4.27 -0.17
N ASP A 109 -1.97 -3.51 -0.89
CA ASP A 109 -1.50 -2.53 -1.86
C ASP A 109 -0.94 -1.25 -1.22
N GLU A 110 -1.21 -1.05 0.08
CA GLU A 110 -0.75 0.11 0.84
C GLU A 110 0.50 -0.20 1.66
N ALA A 111 0.85 -1.47 1.81
CA ALA A 111 1.88 -1.90 2.74
C ALA A 111 3.24 -1.29 2.41
N ASP A 112 3.90 -0.80 3.45
CA ASP A 112 5.25 -0.25 3.37
C ASP A 112 5.91 -0.46 4.74
N PRO A 113 6.59 -1.60 4.92
CA PRO A 113 7.17 -1.94 6.23
C PRO A 113 8.13 -0.89 6.78
N LYS A 114 8.83 -0.17 5.92
CA LYS A 114 9.76 0.89 6.36
C LYS A 114 9.03 2.05 7.04
N ARG A 115 7.77 2.26 6.69
CA ARG A 115 6.93 3.30 7.30
C ARG A 115 6.02 2.75 8.38
N GLY A 116 6.18 1.48 8.74
CA GLY A 116 5.33 0.84 9.73
C GLY A 116 3.95 0.43 9.21
N LEU A 117 3.74 0.46 7.89
CA LEU A 117 2.48 0.04 7.28
C LEU A 117 2.56 -1.45 6.93
N ILE A 118 1.88 -2.28 7.73
CA ILE A 118 1.93 -3.73 7.54
C ILE A 118 0.64 -4.23 6.89
N SER A 119 0.79 -5.17 5.96
CA SER A 119 -0.35 -5.76 5.28
C SER A 119 -1.20 -6.57 6.25
N ILE A 120 -2.53 -6.47 6.10
CA ILE A 120 -3.48 -7.32 6.83
C ILE A 120 -3.17 -8.80 6.62
N MET A 121 -2.53 -9.16 5.51
CA MET A 121 -2.15 -10.53 5.21
C MET A 121 -0.82 -10.96 5.84
N SER A 122 -0.07 -10.01 6.42
CA SER A 122 1.22 -10.32 7.04
C SER A 122 1.07 -11.17 8.29
N PRO A 123 2.09 -11.98 8.63
CA PRO A 123 2.04 -12.80 9.85
C PRO A 123 1.81 -12.00 11.12
N LEU A 124 2.46 -10.84 11.26
CA LEU A 124 2.29 -9.99 12.44
C LEU A 124 0.86 -9.46 12.52
N ALA A 125 0.32 -8.91 11.43
CA ALA A 125 -1.04 -8.39 11.42
C ALA A 125 -2.06 -9.48 11.79
N ARG A 126 -1.92 -10.68 11.20
CA ARG A 126 -2.82 -11.79 11.49
C ARG A 126 -2.78 -12.21 12.95
N THR A 127 -1.62 -12.07 13.58
CA THR A 127 -1.45 -12.46 14.98
C THR A 127 -2.14 -11.45 15.92
N ILE A 128 -2.07 -10.16 15.61
CA ILE A 128 -2.57 -9.11 16.52
C ILE A 128 -4.04 -8.73 16.28
N ILE A 129 -4.57 -8.96 15.08
CA ILE A 129 -5.98 -8.66 14.79
C ILE A 129 -6.91 -9.40 15.75
N GLY A 130 -7.88 -8.68 16.32
CA GLY A 130 -8.84 -9.21 17.27
C GLY A 130 -8.33 -9.21 18.71
N LYS A 131 -7.07 -8.90 18.92
CA LYS A 131 -6.49 -8.81 20.26
C LYS A 131 -6.74 -7.41 20.84
N LYS A 132 -6.44 -7.25 22.12
CA LYS A 132 -6.67 -6.00 22.85
C LYS A 132 -5.39 -5.46 23.47
N VAL A 133 -5.42 -4.19 23.79
CA VAL A 133 -4.36 -3.58 24.62
C VAL A 133 -4.23 -4.39 25.91
N GLY A 134 -2.99 -4.74 26.26
CA GLY A 134 -2.67 -5.58 27.42
C GLY A 134 -2.45 -7.05 27.07
N ASP A 135 -2.85 -7.49 25.88
CA ASP A 135 -2.61 -8.87 25.44
C ASP A 135 -1.16 -9.08 25.05
N THR A 136 -0.66 -10.30 25.28
CA THR A 136 0.65 -10.74 24.82
C THR A 136 0.43 -11.77 23.71
N VAL A 137 1.12 -11.59 22.60
CA VAL A 137 0.97 -12.45 21.42
C VAL A 137 2.33 -12.93 20.94
N THR A 138 2.35 -14.10 20.31
CA THR A 138 3.56 -14.65 19.68
C THR A 138 3.33 -14.78 18.18
N ALA A 139 4.13 -14.07 17.39
CA ALA A 139 4.06 -14.12 15.94
C ALA A 139 5.19 -15.00 15.39
N THR A 140 4.88 -15.79 14.37
CA THR A 140 5.88 -16.54 13.62
C THR A 140 6.32 -15.70 12.44
N LEU A 141 7.53 -15.14 12.53
CA LEU A 141 8.11 -14.25 11.53
C LEU A 141 9.19 -14.99 10.74
N PRO A 142 9.63 -14.47 9.58
CA PRO A 142 10.71 -15.11 8.81
C PRO A 142 11.99 -15.34 9.61
N ALA A 143 12.31 -14.45 10.55
CA ALA A 143 13.49 -14.55 11.40
C ALA A 143 13.28 -15.44 12.61
N GLY A 144 12.06 -15.98 12.84
CA GLY A 144 11.72 -16.83 13.97
C GLY A 144 10.53 -16.31 14.76
N LYS A 145 10.20 -17.00 15.84
CA LYS A 145 9.08 -16.58 16.72
C LYS A 145 9.49 -15.40 17.56
N LYS A 146 8.56 -14.45 17.68
CA LYS A 146 8.78 -13.24 18.48
C LYS A 146 7.51 -12.92 19.27
N THR A 147 7.68 -12.58 20.54
CA THR A 147 6.57 -12.27 21.43
C THR A 147 6.46 -10.76 21.60
N PHE A 148 5.23 -10.25 21.56
CA PHE A 148 4.92 -8.85 21.68
C PHE A 148 3.84 -8.60 22.71
N ASP A 149 3.98 -7.49 23.44
CA ASP A 149 2.90 -6.95 24.26
C ASP A 149 2.26 -5.80 23.50
N ILE A 150 0.93 -5.77 23.49
CA ILE A 150 0.19 -4.68 22.86
C ILE A 150 0.03 -3.55 23.88
N LEU A 151 0.78 -2.47 23.69
CA LEU A 151 0.81 -1.37 24.66
C LEU A 151 -0.30 -0.33 24.41
N ALA A 152 -0.63 -0.10 23.15
CA ALA A 152 -1.63 0.88 22.75
C ALA A 152 -2.24 0.51 21.40
N ALA A 153 -3.46 0.96 21.15
CA ALA A 153 -4.16 0.72 19.90
C ALA A 153 -5.09 1.88 19.58
N ASN A 154 -5.37 2.05 18.29
CA ASN A 154 -6.37 3.00 17.78
C ASN A 154 -6.10 4.45 18.19
N PHE A 155 -4.85 4.83 18.15
CA PHE A 155 -4.45 6.22 18.35
C PHE A 155 -4.05 6.83 17.01
N LYS A 156 -4.06 8.15 16.94
CA LYS A 156 -3.66 8.87 15.75
C LYS A 156 -2.19 9.28 15.91
N LEU A 157 -1.38 8.97 14.89
CA LEU A 157 0.01 9.43 14.88
C LEU A 157 0.05 10.94 14.67
N GLU A 158 0.81 11.63 15.51
CA GLU A 158 1.04 13.04 15.29
C GLU A 158 2.00 13.20 14.10
N PRO A 159 1.74 14.19 13.21
CA PRO A 159 2.66 14.43 12.10
C PRO A 159 4.03 14.86 12.65
N PRO A 160 5.13 14.50 11.98
CA PRO A 160 6.44 14.92 12.38
C PRO A 160 6.55 16.45 12.38
N GLN A 161 7.10 17.00 13.44
CA GLN A 161 7.32 18.43 13.57
C GLN A 161 8.56 18.85 12.77
#